data_f79d208f823a87bf749e9c093fe88f26
#
_entry.id   f79d208f823a87bf749e9c093fe88f26
#
_cell.length_a   1.000
_cell.length_b   1.000
_cell.length_c   1.000
_cell.angle_alpha   90.00
_cell.angle_beta   90.00
_cell.angle_gamma   90.00
#
_symmetry.space_group_name_H-M   'P 1'
#
loop_
_entity.id
_entity.type
_entity.pdbx_description
1 polymer ?
#
loop_
_entity_poly.entity_id
_entity_poly.type
_entity_poly.pdbx_seq_one_letter_code
_entity_poly.pdbx_strand_id
1 'polypeptide(L)'
;ELGYQVKEYHGGKVWVQPEYPNLVFAIDGEIYDFFGHSCIVIGGAYSVDKYYRLARGYNWFEDEQPSDEIKEKVERVLSERDWKIDVVLSHTCPLRYEPAEVFLSMIDQSSVDKSTEQWLGTIESRLHYERWFCGHYHTDKEIDKIRFMFQDYTMLPHQISLSAEKEMIRRMQRQAEIVEALGLMDEAQEEK
;
A
#
# COMPACT_ATOMS: atom_id res chain seq x y z
N GLU A 1 12.36 -26.83 -11.78
CA GLU A 1 11.96 -26.36 -10.44
C GLU A 1 13.10 -25.53 -9.87
N LEU A 2 12.83 -24.28 -9.48
CA LEU A 2 13.86 -23.34 -9.00
C LEU A 2 14.31 -23.60 -7.54
N GLY A 3 13.86 -24.72 -6.94
CA GLY A 3 14.29 -25.15 -5.60
C GLY A 3 13.91 -24.23 -4.45
N TYR A 4 12.89 -23.36 -4.62
CA TYR A 4 12.40 -22.52 -3.55
C TYR A 4 11.81 -23.34 -2.41
N GLN A 5 12.06 -22.89 -1.18
CA GLN A 5 11.52 -23.46 0.05
C GLN A 5 10.73 -22.41 0.80
N VAL A 6 9.67 -22.83 1.50
CA VAL A 6 8.92 -21.96 2.41
C VAL A 6 9.60 -21.98 3.79
N LYS A 7 9.83 -20.80 4.36
CA LYS A 7 10.38 -20.62 5.72
C LYS A 7 9.57 -19.61 6.50
N GLU A 8 9.60 -19.72 7.82
CA GLU A 8 9.07 -18.70 8.74
C GLU A 8 10.03 -17.49 8.77
N TYR A 9 9.44 -16.29 8.72
CA TYR A 9 10.19 -15.03 8.77
C TYR A 9 9.31 -13.92 9.37
N HIS A 10 9.72 -13.38 10.51
CA HIS A 10 8.99 -12.32 11.20
C HIS A 10 7.49 -12.60 11.41
N GLY A 11 7.13 -13.83 11.75
CA GLY A 11 5.75 -14.23 12.03
C GLY A 11 4.92 -14.64 10.81
N GLY A 12 5.41 -14.40 9.58
CA GLY A 12 4.81 -14.86 8.34
C GLY A 12 5.69 -15.89 7.61
N LYS A 13 5.26 -16.31 6.44
CA LYS A 13 5.99 -17.25 5.57
C LYS A 13 6.59 -16.53 4.38
N VAL A 14 7.78 -16.95 3.98
CA VAL A 14 8.51 -16.43 2.81
C VAL A 14 9.01 -17.56 1.93
N TRP A 15 9.23 -17.27 0.65
CA TRP A 15 10.01 -18.12 -0.23
C TRP A 15 11.49 -17.76 -0.10
N VAL A 16 12.33 -18.79 0.02
CA VAL A 16 13.80 -18.67 0.08
C VAL A 16 14.41 -19.66 -0.90
N GLN A 17 15.37 -19.22 -1.68
CA GLN A 17 16.21 -20.10 -2.48
C GLN A 17 17.44 -20.47 -1.64
N PRO A 18 17.75 -21.78 -1.42
CA PRO A 18 18.84 -22.20 -0.53
C PRO A 18 20.22 -21.63 -0.90
N GLU A 19 20.47 -21.41 -2.19
CA GLU A 19 21.71 -20.81 -2.69
C GLU A 19 21.85 -19.32 -2.35
N TYR A 20 20.73 -18.64 -2.05
CA TYR A 20 20.68 -17.21 -1.70
C TYR A 20 19.91 -17.01 -0.38
N PRO A 21 20.40 -17.52 0.77
CA PRO A 21 19.65 -17.59 2.02
C PRO A 21 19.30 -16.23 2.61
N ASN A 22 19.96 -15.17 2.19
CA ASN A 22 19.71 -13.79 2.62
C ASN A 22 18.69 -13.06 1.72
N LEU A 23 18.24 -13.69 0.63
CA LEU A 23 17.21 -13.17 -0.25
C LEU A 23 15.89 -13.88 0.06
N VAL A 24 14.93 -13.15 0.57
CA VAL A 24 13.61 -13.67 0.92
C VAL A 24 12.54 -13.00 0.06
N PHE A 25 11.54 -13.78 -0.37
CA PHE A 25 10.41 -13.29 -1.13
C PHE A 25 9.16 -13.42 -0.28
N ALA A 26 8.53 -12.30 -0.02
CA ALA A 26 7.29 -12.25 0.71
C ALA A 26 6.16 -12.98 -0.05
N ILE A 27 5.24 -13.57 0.69
CA ILE A 27 4.09 -14.28 0.12
C ILE A 27 2.84 -13.42 0.30
N ASP A 28 2.05 -13.26 -0.76
CA ASP A 28 0.83 -12.47 -0.73
C ASP A 28 -0.14 -12.92 0.36
N GLY A 29 -0.67 -11.96 1.08
CA GLY A 29 -1.58 -12.16 2.20
C GLY A 29 -0.92 -12.66 3.49
N GLU A 30 0.40 -12.84 3.51
CA GLU A 30 1.10 -13.07 4.77
C GLU A 30 1.24 -11.77 5.57
N ILE A 31 1.23 -11.90 6.89
CA ILE A 31 1.44 -10.78 7.81
C ILE A 31 2.76 -10.98 8.54
N TYR A 32 3.58 -9.96 8.48
CA TYR A 32 4.89 -9.91 9.13
C TYR A 32 4.86 -8.93 10.28
N ASP A 33 5.60 -9.21 11.35
CA ASP A 33 5.89 -8.25 12.41
C ASP A 33 7.24 -7.58 12.13
N PHE A 34 7.20 -6.31 11.78
CA PHE A 34 8.41 -5.49 11.66
C PHE A 34 8.43 -4.43 12.77
N PHE A 35 9.29 -4.65 13.74
CA PHE A 35 9.48 -3.71 14.87
C PHE A 35 8.20 -3.47 15.70
N GLY A 36 7.36 -4.50 15.86
CA GLY A 36 6.09 -4.40 16.57
C GLY A 36 4.93 -3.84 15.73
N HIS A 37 5.12 -3.68 14.42
CA HIS A 37 4.06 -3.27 13.49
C HIS A 37 3.67 -4.42 12.59
N SER A 38 2.37 -4.69 12.53
CA SER A 38 1.79 -5.69 11.63
C SER A 38 1.79 -5.18 10.19
N CYS A 39 2.46 -5.90 9.29
CA CYS A 39 2.62 -5.53 7.89
C CYS A 39 2.04 -6.62 7.00
N ILE A 40 1.02 -6.31 6.20
CA ILE A 40 0.51 -7.21 5.16
C ILE A 40 1.17 -6.91 3.82
N VAL A 41 1.46 -7.96 3.04
CA VAL A 41 2.05 -7.84 1.70
C VAL A 41 1.03 -8.25 0.64
N ILE A 42 0.93 -7.46 -0.43
CA ILE A 42 0.04 -7.67 -1.57
C ILE A 42 0.80 -7.32 -2.86
N GLY A 43 1.22 -8.33 -3.61
CA GLY A 43 1.95 -8.16 -4.87
C GLY A 43 1.03 -7.92 -6.07
N GLY A 44 1.67 -7.66 -7.20
CA GLY A 44 1.05 -7.67 -8.52
C GLY A 44 0.37 -6.38 -8.97
N ALA A 45 0.45 -6.16 -10.29
CA ALA A 45 -0.29 -5.13 -11.03
C ALA A 45 -0.23 -5.46 -12.53
N TYR A 46 -1.12 -4.86 -13.31
CA TYR A 46 -1.09 -4.96 -14.77
C TYR A 46 0.10 -4.20 -15.37
N SER A 47 0.87 -4.84 -16.25
CA SER A 47 1.97 -4.20 -16.98
C SER A 47 1.49 -3.53 -18.26
N VAL A 48 1.54 -2.20 -18.31
CA VAL A 48 1.14 -1.43 -19.51
C VAL A 48 2.00 -1.73 -20.73
N ASP A 49 3.20 -2.30 -20.55
CA ASP A 49 4.12 -2.73 -21.61
C ASP A 49 3.97 -4.20 -22.04
N LYS A 50 2.93 -4.91 -21.54
CA LYS A 50 2.63 -6.31 -21.86
C LYS A 50 2.77 -6.63 -23.35
N TYR A 51 2.05 -5.92 -24.19
CA TYR A 51 2.05 -6.19 -25.63
C TYR A 51 3.39 -5.85 -26.31
N TYR A 52 4.08 -4.82 -25.82
CA TYR A 52 5.43 -4.51 -26.26
C TYR A 52 6.41 -5.63 -25.92
N ARG A 53 6.36 -6.14 -24.70
CA ARG A 53 7.19 -7.29 -24.25
C ARG A 53 6.94 -8.51 -25.11
N LEU A 54 5.68 -8.91 -25.28
CA LEU A 54 5.30 -10.06 -26.12
C LEU A 54 5.76 -9.91 -27.56
N ALA A 55 5.59 -8.73 -28.18
CA ALA A 55 6.02 -8.45 -29.55
C ALA A 55 7.56 -8.51 -29.73
N ARG A 56 8.33 -8.27 -28.67
CA ARG A 56 9.79 -8.31 -28.67
C ARG A 56 10.36 -9.63 -28.19
N GLY A 57 9.52 -10.60 -27.77
CA GLY A 57 9.95 -11.87 -27.17
C GLY A 57 10.55 -11.69 -25.78
N TYR A 58 10.22 -10.64 -25.07
CA TYR A 58 10.60 -10.42 -23.66
C TYR A 58 9.66 -11.21 -22.75
N ASN A 59 10.16 -11.56 -21.57
CA ASN A 59 9.36 -12.26 -20.59
C ASN A 59 8.19 -11.40 -20.11
N TRP A 60 7.01 -12.00 -20.11
CA TRP A 60 5.82 -11.53 -19.46
C TRP A 60 5.16 -12.73 -18.78
N PHE A 61 4.59 -12.54 -17.61
CA PHE A 61 4.01 -13.60 -16.81
C PHE A 61 2.51 -13.40 -16.69
N GLU A 62 1.75 -14.46 -16.92
CA GLU A 62 0.29 -14.42 -16.91
C GLU A 62 -0.27 -14.13 -15.50
N ASP A 63 0.50 -14.49 -14.47
CA ASP A 63 0.22 -14.32 -13.05
C ASP A 63 0.76 -13.00 -12.46
N GLU A 64 0.96 -11.98 -13.31
CA GLU A 64 1.44 -10.66 -12.83
C GLU A 64 0.44 -9.92 -11.93
N GLN A 65 -0.85 -10.25 -12.00
CA GLN A 65 -1.89 -9.74 -11.12
C GLN A 65 -2.32 -10.81 -10.11
N PRO A 66 -2.79 -10.44 -8.90
CA PRO A 66 -3.23 -11.41 -7.91
C PRO A 66 -4.44 -12.21 -8.42
N SER A 67 -4.33 -13.54 -8.31
CA SER A 67 -5.44 -14.46 -8.62
C SER A 67 -6.60 -14.31 -7.63
N ASP A 68 -7.75 -14.88 -7.96
CA ASP A 68 -8.91 -14.87 -7.06
C ASP A 68 -8.60 -15.57 -5.74
N GLU A 69 -7.80 -16.65 -5.75
CA GLU A 69 -7.37 -17.35 -4.52
C GLU A 69 -6.50 -16.46 -3.62
N ILE A 70 -5.62 -15.64 -4.23
CA ILE A 70 -4.81 -14.66 -3.48
C ILE A 70 -5.73 -13.58 -2.89
N LYS A 71 -6.67 -13.06 -3.67
CA LYS A 71 -7.62 -12.05 -3.20
C LYS A 71 -8.47 -12.56 -2.04
N GLU A 72 -9.01 -13.77 -2.15
CA GLU A 72 -9.78 -14.44 -1.09
C GLU A 72 -8.92 -14.67 0.17
N LYS A 73 -7.66 -15.08 0.00
CA LYS A 73 -6.73 -15.25 1.14
C LYS A 73 -6.51 -13.91 1.86
N VAL A 74 -6.20 -12.84 1.13
CA VAL A 74 -5.96 -11.50 1.70
C VAL A 74 -7.20 -11.01 2.45
N GLU A 75 -8.38 -11.08 1.84
CA GLU A 75 -9.62 -10.62 2.48
C GLU A 75 -9.97 -11.44 3.73
N ARG A 76 -9.78 -12.76 3.69
CA ARG A 76 -9.97 -13.61 4.85
C ARG A 76 -9.05 -13.23 6.00
N VAL A 77 -7.74 -13.08 5.73
CA VAL A 77 -6.74 -12.72 6.74
C VAL A 77 -7.03 -11.35 7.36
N LEU A 78 -7.43 -10.37 6.55
CA LEU A 78 -7.84 -9.06 7.05
C LEU A 78 -9.13 -9.12 7.86
N SER A 79 -10.11 -9.91 7.43
CA SER A 79 -11.36 -10.13 8.15
C SER A 79 -11.15 -10.78 9.52
N GLU A 80 -10.26 -11.76 9.62
CA GLU A 80 -9.89 -12.43 10.88
C GLU A 80 -9.22 -11.46 11.88
N ARG A 81 -8.78 -10.30 11.41
CA ARG A 81 -8.17 -9.20 12.20
C ARG A 81 -9.09 -7.98 12.34
N ASP A 82 -10.39 -8.13 12.13
CA ASP A 82 -11.34 -7.03 12.16
C ASP A 82 -10.95 -5.86 11.25
N TRP A 83 -10.31 -6.14 10.11
CA TRP A 83 -9.81 -5.14 9.15
C TRP A 83 -8.84 -4.12 9.76
N LYS A 84 -7.96 -4.58 10.65
CA LYS A 84 -6.93 -3.76 11.30
C LYS A 84 -5.54 -4.28 10.98
N ILE A 85 -4.71 -3.40 10.44
CA ILE A 85 -3.30 -3.65 10.13
C ILE A 85 -2.53 -2.33 10.25
N ASP A 86 -1.30 -2.35 10.72
CA ASP A 86 -0.55 -1.10 10.85
C ASP A 86 -0.03 -0.64 9.49
N VAL A 87 0.48 -1.55 8.67
CA VAL A 87 1.11 -1.23 7.39
C VAL A 87 0.64 -2.15 6.27
N VAL A 88 0.41 -1.56 5.11
CA VAL A 88 0.25 -2.29 3.85
C VAL A 88 1.47 -2.06 2.96
N LEU A 89 2.04 -3.14 2.44
CA LEU A 89 3.11 -3.14 1.45
C LEU A 89 2.54 -3.77 0.18
N SER A 90 2.26 -2.97 -0.83
CA SER A 90 1.72 -3.46 -2.10
C SER A 90 2.58 -3.06 -3.30
N HIS A 91 2.39 -3.73 -4.45
CA HIS A 91 3.06 -3.31 -5.66
C HIS A 91 2.40 -2.04 -6.23
N THR A 92 1.08 -2.04 -6.41
CA THR A 92 0.29 -0.88 -6.86
C THR A 92 -0.58 -0.29 -5.74
N CYS A 93 -1.36 0.73 -6.01
CA CYS A 93 -2.18 1.47 -5.04
C CYS A 93 -3.69 1.22 -5.23
N PRO A 94 -4.55 1.58 -4.24
CA PRO A 94 -5.99 1.66 -4.45
C PRO A 94 -6.34 2.67 -5.54
N LEU A 95 -7.32 2.35 -6.39
CA LEU A 95 -7.67 3.09 -7.62
C LEU A 95 -7.76 4.62 -7.42
N ARG A 96 -8.37 5.08 -6.34
CA ARG A 96 -8.57 6.51 -6.07
C ARG A 96 -7.28 7.31 -5.86
N TYR A 97 -6.18 6.62 -5.64
CA TYR A 97 -4.87 7.22 -5.40
C TYR A 97 -3.93 7.14 -6.62
N GLU A 98 -4.39 6.59 -7.74
CA GLU A 98 -3.56 6.56 -8.95
C GLU A 98 -3.00 7.94 -9.27
N PRO A 99 -1.67 8.07 -9.41
CA PRO A 99 -1.02 9.34 -9.74
C PRO A 99 -1.13 9.62 -11.25
N ALA A 100 -2.34 9.97 -11.71
CA ALA A 100 -2.66 10.13 -13.13
C ALA A 100 -1.75 11.13 -13.86
N GLU A 101 -1.14 12.08 -13.14
CA GLU A 101 -0.23 13.07 -13.69
C GLU A 101 1.12 12.49 -14.17
N VAL A 102 1.47 11.27 -13.74
CA VAL A 102 2.71 10.60 -14.19
C VAL A 102 2.44 9.53 -15.24
N PHE A 103 1.20 9.35 -15.66
CA PHE A 103 0.86 8.35 -16.67
C PHE A 103 1.51 8.69 -18.01
N LEU A 104 1.97 7.64 -18.71
CA LEU A 104 2.54 7.78 -20.03
C LEU A 104 1.45 8.22 -21.01
N SER A 105 1.60 9.39 -21.61
CA SER A 105 0.61 9.98 -22.52
C SER A 105 0.33 9.15 -23.79
N MET A 106 1.23 8.22 -24.13
CA MET A 106 1.09 7.32 -25.29
C MET A 106 0.26 6.06 -24.97
N ILE A 107 -0.08 5.82 -23.69
CA ILE A 107 -0.86 4.66 -23.26
C ILE A 107 -2.33 5.06 -23.16
N ASP A 108 -3.18 4.39 -23.94
CA ASP A 108 -4.63 4.51 -23.79
C ASP A 108 -5.08 3.86 -22.47
N GLN A 109 -5.42 4.69 -21.50
CA GLN A 109 -5.82 4.25 -20.16
C GLN A 109 -7.10 3.40 -20.17
N SER A 110 -7.93 3.46 -21.22
CA SER A 110 -9.10 2.61 -21.35
C SER A 110 -8.75 1.14 -21.66
N SER A 111 -7.53 0.88 -22.11
CA SER A 111 -7.00 -0.46 -22.40
C SER A 111 -6.26 -1.09 -21.24
N VAL A 112 -6.02 -0.35 -20.14
CA VAL A 112 -5.30 -0.82 -18.96
C VAL A 112 -6.27 -1.55 -18.03
N ASP A 113 -5.95 -2.79 -17.69
CA ASP A 113 -6.72 -3.55 -16.70
C ASP A 113 -6.39 -3.04 -15.28
N LYS A 114 -7.35 -2.37 -14.67
CA LYS A 114 -7.24 -1.79 -13.32
C LYS A 114 -7.96 -2.64 -12.26
N SER A 115 -8.17 -3.91 -12.53
CA SER A 115 -8.89 -4.80 -11.61
C SER A 115 -8.20 -4.95 -10.26
N THR A 116 -6.86 -4.91 -10.24
CA THR A 116 -6.06 -4.94 -9.00
C THR A 116 -6.26 -3.67 -8.18
N GLU A 117 -6.16 -2.49 -8.79
CA GLU A 117 -6.37 -1.19 -8.14
C GLU A 117 -7.81 -1.02 -7.64
N GLN A 118 -8.79 -1.50 -8.39
CA GLN A 118 -10.20 -1.52 -7.99
C GLN A 118 -10.41 -2.40 -6.76
N TRP A 119 -9.85 -3.61 -6.77
CA TRP A 119 -9.91 -4.52 -5.63
C TRP A 119 -9.20 -3.94 -4.40
N LEU A 120 -8.00 -3.38 -4.55
CA LEU A 120 -7.31 -2.67 -3.47
C LEU A 120 -8.13 -1.50 -2.93
N GLY A 121 -8.91 -0.83 -3.78
CA GLY A 121 -9.87 0.20 -3.38
C GLY A 121 -10.98 -0.35 -2.47
N THR A 122 -11.47 -1.56 -2.71
CA THR A 122 -12.46 -2.22 -1.84
C THR A 122 -11.86 -2.59 -0.47
N ILE A 123 -10.62 -3.04 -0.44
CA ILE A 123 -9.86 -3.30 0.80
C ILE A 123 -9.68 -2.00 1.57
N GLU A 124 -9.15 -0.97 0.93
CA GLU A 124 -8.81 0.32 1.55
C GLU A 124 -10.02 0.98 2.20
N SER A 125 -11.21 0.87 1.59
CA SER A 125 -12.45 1.43 2.11
C SER A 125 -12.91 0.84 3.46
N ARG A 126 -12.43 -0.35 3.81
CA ARG A 126 -12.78 -1.10 5.03
C ARG A 126 -11.64 -1.16 6.03
N LEU A 127 -10.40 -0.92 5.57
CA LEU A 127 -9.19 -1.17 6.34
C LEU A 127 -8.87 -0.01 7.28
N HIS A 128 -8.59 -0.33 8.53
CA HIS A 128 -7.97 0.58 9.50
C HIS A 128 -6.47 0.36 9.49
N TYR A 129 -5.70 1.32 8.93
CA TYR A 129 -4.25 1.23 8.77
C TYR A 129 -3.57 2.58 9.08
N GLU A 130 -2.27 2.51 9.39
CA GLU A 130 -1.43 3.67 9.66
C GLU A 130 -0.76 4.20 8.38
N ARG A 131 -0.13 3.30 7.62
CA ARG A 131 0.60 3.63 6.38
C ARG A 131 0.40 2.56 5.31
N TRP A 132 0.45 3.01 4.06
CA TRP A 132 0.44 2.16 2.88
C TRP A 132 1.59 2.55 1.98
N PHE A 133 2.49 1.62 1.67
CA PHE A 133 3.60 1.83 0.76
C PHE A 133 3.35 1.06 -0.53
N CYS A 134 3.59 1.70 -1.67
CA CYS A 134 3.46 1.09 -2.99
C CYS A 134 4.49 1.66 -3.98
N GLY A 135 4.73 0.94 -5.07
CA GLY A 135 5.61 1.35 -6.15
C GLY A 135 4.84 1.53 -7.45
N HIS A 136 5.19 0.74 -8.49
CA HIS A 136 4.57 0.62 -9.80
C HIS A 136 4.66 1.87 -10.69
N TYR A 137 4.30 3.03 -10.21
CA TYR A 137 4.17 4.27 -11.02
C TYR A 137 5.47 5.06 -11.19
N HIS A 138 6.59 4.55 -10.72
CA HIS A 138 7.92 5.17 -10.82
C HIS A 138 7.93 6.64 -10.36
N THR A 139 7.27 6.94 -9.26
CA THR A 139 7.21 8.27 -8.66
C THR A 139 7.42 8.20 -7.16
N ASP A 140 8.03 9.23 -6.60
CA ASP A 140 8.16 9.45 -5.17
C ASP A 140 7.14 10.50 -4.76
N LYS A 141 6.05 10.07 -4.11
CA LYS A 141 4.91 10.92 -3.78
C LYS A 141 4.22 10.44 -2.51
N GLU A 142 3.59 11.35 -1.80
CA GLU A 142 2.74 11.05 -0.64
C GLU A 142 1.35 11.65 -0.83
N ILE A 143 0.31 10.84 -0.70
CA ILE A 143 -1.09 11.24 -0.72
C ILE A 143 -1.77 10.62 0.50
N ASP A 144 -2.21 11.43 1.45
CA ASP A 144 -2.80 10.99 2.72
C ASP A 144 -1.87 10.00 3.47
N LYS A 145 -2.29 8.75 3.59
CA LYS A 145 -1.52 7.66 4.22
C LYS A 145 -0.76 6.80 3.21
N ILE A 146 -0.91 7.07 1.91
CA ILE A 146 -0.27 6.30 0.83
C ILE A 146 1.06 6.98 0.48
N ARG A 147 2.14 6.20 0.44
CA ARG A 147 3.44 6.63 -0.04
C ARG A 147 3.88 5.80 -1.24
N PHE A 148 4.03 6.46 -2.36
CA PHE A 148 4.66 5.92 -3.56
C PHE A 148 6.17 5.98 -3.40
N MET A 149 6.86 4.91 -3.78
CA MET A 149 8.31 4.78 -3.64
C MET A 149 8.92 4.33 -4.97
N PHE A 150 9.96 5.02 -5.41
CA PHE A 150 10.68 4.69 -6.64
C PHE A 150 12.21 4.74 -6.43
N GLN A 151 12.77 5.90 -6.16
CA GLN A 151 14.21 6.08 -5.96
C GLN A 151 14.57 6.47 -4.52
N ASP A 152 13.60 6.37 -3.61
CA ASP A 152 13.74 6.74 -2.21
C ASP A 152 13.68 5.51 -1.31
N TYR A 153 14.06 5.68 -0.06
CA TYR A 153 13.94 4.68 1.00
C TYR A 153 13.44 5.34 2.28
N THR A 154 12.87 4.53 3.17
CA THR A 154 12.39 5.05 4.45
C THR A 154 12.51 4.02 5.55
N MET A 155 12.54 4.49 6.79
CA MET A 155 12.50 3.65 7.99
C MET A 155 11.06 3.53 8.48
N LEU A 156 10.54 2.31 8.53
CA LEU A 156 9.15 2.02 8.88
C LEU A 156 8.70 2.64 10.21
N PRO A 157 9.41 2.49 11.34
CA PRO A 157 9.00 3.06 12.63
C PRO A 157 8.85 4.58 12.58
N HIS A 158 9.79 5.25 11.93
CA HIS A 158 9.77 6.70 11.80
C HIS A 158 8.56 7.21 10.99
N GLN A 159 8.21 6.51 9.89
CA GLN A 159 7.07 6.90 9.06
C GLN A 159 5.73 6.71 9.76
N ILE A 160 5.59 5.68 10.57
CA ILE A 160 4.38 5.45 11.38
C ILE A 160 4.24 6.54 12.43
N SER A 161 5.32 6.85 13.16
CA SER A 161 5.34 7.94 14.13
C SER A 161 4.97 9.29 13.51
N LEU A 162 5.56 9.63 12.37
CA LEU A 162 5.23 10.85 11.62
C LEU A 162 3.78 10.88 11.14
N SER A 163 3.22 9.74 10.75
CA SER A 163 1.83 9.65 10.32
C SER A 163 0.87 9.95 11.48
N ALA A 164 1.11 9.36 12.65
CA ALA A 164 0.33 9.61 13.86
C ALA A 164 0.39 11.08 14.29
N GLU A 165 1.57 11.70 14.24
CA GLU A 165 1.76 13.11 14.55
C GLU A 165 1.01 14.03 13.57
N LYS A 166 1.12 13.78 12.27
CA LYS A 166 0.38 14.50 11.23
C LYS A 166 -1.13 14.39 11.40
N GLU A 167 -1.65 13.20 11.74
CA GLU A 167 -3.08 13.01 11.98
C GLU A 167 -3.55 13.75 13.23
N MET A 168 -2.77 13.76 14.28
CA MET A 168 -3.05 14.54 15.50
C MET A 168 -3.13 16.03 15.17
N ILE A 169 -2.17 16.57 14.42
CA ILE A 169 -2.16 17.98 13.99
C ILE A 169 -3.41 18.30 13.15
N ARG A 170 -3.77 17.44 12.18
CA ARG A 170 -4.99 17.62 11.37
C ARG A 170 -6.28 17.61 12.20
N ARG A 171 -6.36 16.76 13.24
CA ARG A 171 -7.51 16.74 14.17
C ARG A 171 -7.58 18.00 14.97
N MET A 172 -6.47 18.48 15.48
CA MET A 172 -6.41 19.75 16.22
C MET A 172 -6.83 20.94 15.35
N GLN A 173 -6.34 21.00 14.09
CA GLN A 173 -6.72 22.06 13.15
C GLN A 173 -8.22 22.02 12.83
N ARG A 174 -8.80 20.85 12.53
CA ARG A 174 -10.26 20.72 12.31
C ARG A 174 -11.07 21.12 13.54
N GLN A 175 -10.59 20.80 14.73
CA GLN A 175 -11.28 21.18 15.95
C GLN A 175 -11.25 22.69 16.19
N ALA A 176 -10.13 23.34 15.90
CA ALA A 176 -9.99 24.79 15.94
C ALA A 176 -10.93 25.49 14.94
N GLU A 177 -11.01 25.01 13.70
CA GLU A 177 -11.94 25.51 12.67
C GLU A 177 -13.41 25.39 13.10
N ILE A 178 -13.78 24.27 13.75
CA ILE A 178 -15.15 24.06 14.27
C ILE A 178 -15.44 25.05 15.40
N VAL A 179 -14.52 25.26 16.33
CA VAL A 179 -14.67 26.20 17.45
C VAL A 179 -14.81 27.62 16.93
N GLU A 180 -14.00 28.00 15.93
CA GLU A 180 -14.10 29.32 15.29
C GLU A 180 -15.44 29.50 14.55
N ALA A 181 -15.84 28.47 13.76
CA ALA A 181 -17.14 28.50 13.04
C ALA A 181 -18.36 28.55 13.96
N LEU A 182 -18.24 28.03 15.18
CA LEU A 182 -19.30 28.09 16.19
C LEU A 182 -19.28 29.38 17.03
N GLY A 183 -18.32 30.30 16.79
CA GLY A 183 -18.19 31.54 17.51
C GLY A 183 -17.86 31.39 19.01
N LEU A 184 -17.30 30.25 19.42
CA LEU A 184 -17.02 29.96 20.83
C LEU A 184 -15.71 30.57 21.35
N MET A 185 -14.98 31.35 20.52
CA MET A 185 -13.72 31.99 20.92
C MET A 185 -13.83 33.43 21.39
N ASP A 186 -14.99 34.08 21.27
CA ASP A 186 -15.14 35.52 21.60
C ASP A 186 -15.50 35.84 23.06
N GLU A 187 -15.82 34.83 23.88
CA GLU A 187 -16.25 35.12 25.29
C GLU A 187 -15.07 35.23 26.28
N ALA A 188 -13.83 35.01 25.88
CA ALA A 188 -12.68 35.06 26.79
C ALA A 188 -11.95 36.42 26.85
N GLN A 189 -12.37 37.45 26.10
CA GLN A 189 -11.72 38.76 26.05
C GLN A 189 -12.50 39.91 26.70
N GLU A 190 -13.71 39.70 27.16
CA GLU A 190 -14.54 40.76 27.79
C GLU A 190 -14.50 40.80 29.32
N GLU A 191 -13.71 39.95 30.00
CA GLU A 191 -13.49 40.06 31.46
C GLU A 191 -12.06 40.48 31.78
N LYS A 192 -11.71 41.76 31.48
CA LYS A 192 -10.60 42.49 32.17
C LYS A 192 -10.89 43.97 32.27
#